data_85df8ec0bd5e54e5d3887c6b4bb5d20b
#
_entry.id   85df8ec0bd5e54e5d3887c6b4bb5d20b
#
_cell.length_a   1.000
_cell.length_b   1.000
_cell.length_c   1.000
_cell.angle_alpha   90.00
_cell.angle_beta   90.00
_cell.angle_gamma   90.00
#
_symmetry.space_group_name_H-M   'P 1'
#
loop_
_entity.id
_entity.type
_entity.pdbx_description
1 polymer ?
#
loop_
_entity_poly.entity_id
_entity_poly.type
_entity_poly.pdbx_seq_one_letter_code
_entity_poly.pdbx_strand_id
1 'polypeptide(L)'
;MLSTSPLGPRRRSAAVLAAAVLAVGAAGCGSSDSPSTGQASPSASTAANPDAGVLGIRDPWVKAADKGMTAAFGTLVNDGDSDVTVTGAATSVSPLELHEMTMKDGKMVMQAKQGGVVIKAKSTHALEPGGDHLMLMNLAKPVQAGDELTFTLTFADGRNQQFTAVAKPFTGAQESYAPGHGQPMPGTSATPEMSMSPAS
;
A
#
# COMPACT_ATOMS: atom_id res chain seq x y z
N MET A 1 51.43 14.31 -11.22
CA MET A 1 51.89 13.64 -10.01
C MET A 1 51.04 12.40 -9.86
N LEU A 2 51.64 11.26 -10.15
CA LEU A 2 51.05 9.94 -10.03
C LEU A 2 51.06 9.51 -8.57
N SER A 3 49.98 8.90 -8.06
CA SER A 3 50.05 8.13 -6.84
C SER A 3 49.10 6.93 -6.90
N THR A 4 49.74 5.84 -6.80
CA THR A 4 49.42 4.42 -6.91
C THR A 4 48.51 3.88 -5.81
N SER A 5 47.68 2.92 -6.22
CA SER A 5 46.90 1.99 -5.36
C SER A 5 47.78 1.06 -4.52
N PRO A 6 47.25 0.42 -3.50
CA PRO A 6 47.59 -1.00 -3.31
C PRO A 6 46.37 -1.93 -3.24
N LEU A 7 46.48 -3.05 -3.94
CA LEU A 7 45.72 -4.27 -3.78
C LEU A 7 46.05 -4.91 -2.43
N GLY A 8 45.05 -5.42 -1.75
CA GLY A 8 45.16 -6.31 -0.57
C GLY A 8 44.39 -7.63 -0.79
N PRO A 9 44.74 -8.73 -0.11
CA PRO A 9 44.71 -10.07 -0.70
C PRO A 9 43.44 -10.89 -0.46
N ARG A 10 43.18 -11.74 -1.46
CA ARG A 10 42.24 -12.88 -1.42
C ARG A 10 42.56 -13.84 -0.27
N ARG A 11 41.58 -14.19 0.56
CA ARG A 11 41.62 -15.39 1.37
C ARG A 11 40.60 -16.43 0.88
N ARG A 12 41.13 -17.51 0.35
CA ARG A 12 40.44 -18.79 0.10
C ARG A 12 40.52 -19.62 1.40
N SER A 13 39.44 -20.27 1.79
CA SER A 13 39.44 -21.49 2.62
C SER A 13 38.00 -21.98 2.63
N ALA A 14 37.68 -23.07 2.27
CA ALA A 14 37.97 -24.47 2.40
C ALA A 14 36.67 -25.17 2.81
N ALA A 15 36.34 -26.17 2.04
CA ALA A 15 35.23 -27.09 2.20
C ALA A 15 35.37 -27.97 3.47
N VAL A 16 34.25 -28.28 4.10
CA VAL A 16 34.14 -29.48 4.98
C VAL A 16 32.85 -30.20 4.63
N LEU A 17 33.04 -31.42 4.16
CA LEU A 17 32.06 -32.49 4.00
C LEU A 17 31.90 -33.23 5.35
N ALA A 18 30.68 -33.62 5.72
CA ALA A 18 30.36 -34.83 6.51
C ALA A 18 28.84 -34.86 6.70
N ALA A 19 28.17 -35.80 6.31
CA ALA A 19 27.97 -37.23 6.52
C ALA A 19 26.50 -37.49 6.91
N ALA A 20 25.91 -38.43 6.21
CA ALA A 20 24.56 -38.94 6.30
C ALA A 20 24.28 -39.68 7.63
N VAL A 21 23.04 -39.63 8.10
CA VAL A 21 22.42 -40.68 8.94
C VAL A 21 21.01 -40.95 8.45
N LEU A 22 20.81 -42.15 7.93
CA LEU A 22 19.53 -42.80 7.68
C LEU A 22 18.98 -43.35 9.00
N ALA A 23 17.71 -43.04 9.29
CA ALA A 23 16.94 -43.82 10.28
C ALA A 23 15.58 -44.19 9.66
N VAL A 24 15.42 -45.49 9.44
CA VAL A 24 14.19 -46.19 9.04
C VAL A 24 13.42 -46.55 10.31
N GLY A 25 12.11 -46.38 10.31
CA GLY A 25 11.21 -46.84 11.39
C GLY A 25 9.77 -46.59 11.02
N ALA A 26 9.17 -47.55 10.48
CA ALA A 26 8.16 -48.49 10.91
C ALA A 26 6.73 -48.02 10.91
N ALA A 27 5.95 -48.75 10.14
CA ALA A 27 4.50 -48.78 9.92
C ALA A 27 3.64 -48.77 11.20
N GLY A 28 2.50 -48.07 11.11
CA GLY A 28 1.38 -48.20 12.02
C GLY A 28 0.09 -47.97 11.26
N CYS A 29 -0.56 -49.07 10.83
CA CYS A 29 -1.95 -49.08 10.36
C CYS A 29 -2.91 -48.93 11.54
N GLY A 30 -3.90 -48.05 11.42
CA GLY A 30 -5.05 -47.97 12.31
C GLY A 30 -6.22 -47.36 11.56
N SER A 31 -7.19 -48.22 11.24
CA SER A 31 -8.45 -47.90 10.54
C SER A 31 -9.44 -47.22 11.48
N SER A 32 -10.29 -46.42 10.91
CA SER A 32 -11.74 -46.38 11.06
C SER A 32 -12.33 -44.97 11.25
N ASP A 33 -13.22 -44.68 10.30
CA ASP A 33 -14.54 -44.02 10.38
C ASP A 33 -14.69 -42.52 10.52
N SER A 34 -15.14 -42.05 9.36
CA SER A 34 -16.34 -41.23 9.10
C SER A 34 -16.28 -39.71 9.21
N PRO A 35 -17.03 -39.02 8.31
CA PRO A 35 -16.68 -37.72 7.81
C PRO A 35 -17.39 -36.61 8.60
N SER A 36 -16.60 -35.67 9.06
CA SER A 36 -17.14 -34.38 9.47
C SER A 36 -16.76 -33.35 8.38
N THR A 37 -17.74 -32.95 7.60
CA THR A 37 -17.68 -31.83 6.70
C THR A 37 -17.47 -30.55 7.50
N GLY A 38 -16.23 -30.28 7.86
CA GLY A 38 -15.80 -28.99 8.35
C GLY A 38 -15.30 -28.18 7.16
N GLN A 39 -16.14 -27.28 6.70
CA GLN A 39 -15.84 -26.27 5.70
C GLN A 39 -14.72 -25.38 6.26
N ALA A 40 -13.49 -25.69 5.89
CA ALA A 40 -12.36 -24.83 6.19
C ALA A 40 -12.53 -23.54 5.37
N SER A 41 -12.93 -22.49 6.09
CA SER A 41 -12.76 -21.11 5.60
C SER A 41 -11.28 -20.93 5.20
N PRO A 42 -10.97 -20.41 4.03
CA PRO A 42 -9.58 -20.10 3.71
C PRO A 42 -9.13 -19.00 4.69
N SER A 43 -8.36 -19.39 5.69
CA SER A 43 -7.54 -18.47 6.45
C SER A 43 -6.64 -17.78 5.42
N ALA A 44 -6.90 -16.49 5.19
CA ALA A 44 -5.98 -15.65 4.46
C ALA A 44 -4.62 -15.77 5.15
N SER A 45 -3.71 -16.52 4.54
CA SER A 45 -2.31 -16.52 4.93
C SER A 45 -1.81 -15.09 4.79
N THR A 46 -1.70 -14.42 5.91
CA THR A 46 -0.91 -13.20 6.04
C THR A 46 0.52 -13.63 5.72
N ALA A 47 0.97 -13.42 4.49
CA ALA A 47 2.36 -13.56 4.14
C ALA A 47 3.13 -12.59 5.03
N ALA A 48 3.75 -13.12 6.08
CA ALA A 48 4.67 -12.39 6.92
C ALA A 48 5.86 -12.00 6.02
N ASN A 49 5.96 -10.70 5.73
CA ASN A 49 7.11 -10.12 5.08
C ASN A 49 8.35 -10.41 5.95
N PRO A 50 9.45 -10.98 5.39
CA PRO A 50 10.64 -11.34 6.18
C PRO A 50 11.43 -10.12 6.70
N ASP A 51 11.17 -8.93 6.25
CA ASP A 51 11.55 -7.71 6.93
C ASP A 51 10.50 -7.42 8.00
N ALA A 52 10.85 -7.64 9.27
CA ALA A 52 10.04 -7.20 10.40
C ALA A 52 9.85 -5.69 10.27
N GLY A 53 8.77 -5.32 9.59
CA GLY A 53 8.50 -3.94 9.21
C GLY A 53 8.32 -3.08 10.45
N VAL A 54 8.61 -1.81 10.30
CA VAL A 54 8.39 -0.79 11.34
C VAL A 54 6.92 -0.77 11.77
N LEU A 55 6.01 -1.02 10.81
CA LEU A 55 4.56 -1.09 11.00
C LEU A 55 3.98 -2.38 10.42
N GLY A 56 2.97 -2.94 11.08
CA GLY A 56 2.04 -3.86 10.45
C GLY A 56 1.20 -3.11 9.42
N ILE A 57 0.89 -3.75 8.28
CA ILE A 57 0.00 -3.18 7.27
C ILE A 57 -1.10 -4.21 7.01
N ARG A 58 -2.36 -3.83 7.28
CA ARG A 58 -3.52 -4.70 7.12
C ARG A 58 -4.39 -4.24 5.97
N ASP A 59 -4.89 -5.20 5.20
CA ASP A 59 -5.83 -5.01 4.11
C ASP A 59 -5.45 -3.89 3.11
N PRO A 60 -4.18 -3.82 2.66
CA PRO A 60 -3.77 -2.79 1.72
C PRO A 60 -4.44 -3.01 0.36
N TRP A 61 -4.94 -1.92 -0.22
CA TRP A 61 -5.56 -1.96 -1.54
C TRP A 61 -5.43 -0.62 -2.26
N VAL A 62 -5.58 -0.66 -3.58
CA VAL A 62 -5.55 0.51 -4.47
C VAL A 62 -6.88 0.59 -5.21
N LYS A 63 -7.43 1.78 -5.38
CA LYS A 63 -8.57 2.00 -6.26
C LYS A 63 -8.11 1.85 -7.71
N ALA A 64 -8.77 0.97 -8.48
CA ALA A 64 -8.50 0.82 -9.91
C ALA A 64 -8.86 2.11 -10.67
N ALA A 65 -8.01 2.51 -11.63
CA ALA A 65 -8.20 3.71 -12.45
C ALA A 65 -7.44 3.58 -13.77
N ASP A 66 -8.06 4.06 -14.85
CA ASP A 66 -7.47 3.98 -16.20
C ASP A 66 -6.41 5.05 -16.42
N LYS A 67 -6.55 6.21 -15.80
CA LYS A 67 -5.66 7.39 -15.97
C LYS A 67 -5.86 8.41 -14.87
N GLY A 68 -4.98 9.40 -14.82
CA GLY A 68 -5.07 10.53 -13.90
C GLY A 68 -4.59 10.17 -12.50
N MET A 69 -5.42 10.35 -11.51
CA MET A 69 -5.10 10.12 -10.09
C MET A 69 -5.89 8.94 -9.54
N THR A 70 -5.29 8.25 -8.59
CA THR A 70 -5.96 7.24 -7.78
C THR A 70 -5.38 7.20 -6.38
N ALA A 71 -5.96 6.42 -5.49
CA ALA A 71 -5.54 6.37 -4.09
C ALA A 71 -5.30 4.94 -3.61
N ALA A 72 -4.37 4.80 -2.67
CA ALA A 72 -4.11 3.56 -1.94
C ALA A 72 -4.50 3.73 -0.46
N PHE A 73 -5.02 2.64 0.10
CA PHE A 73 -5.67 2.56 1.39
C PHE A 73 -5.19 1.33 2.17
N GLY A 74 -5.53 1.28 3.45
CA GLY A 74 -5.19 0.17 4.34
C GLY A 74 -5.09 0.64 5.78
N THR A 75 -4.77 -0.25 6.70
CA THR A 75 -4.59 0.10 8.11
C THR A 75 -3.13 -0.07 8.51
N LEU A 76 -2.52 1.00 8.97
CA LEU A 76 -1.19 1.01 9.56
C LEU A 76 -1.30 0.61 11.04
N VAL A 77 -0.47 -0.34 11.49
CA VAL A 77 -0.51 -0.89 12.85
C VAL A 77 0.85 -0.69 13.50
N ASN A 78 0.88 0.02 14.60
CA ASN A 78 2.08 0.19 15.42
C ASN A 78 1.98 -0.65 16.68
N ASP A 79 2.56 -1.84 16.65
CA ASP A 79 2.66 -2.74 17.81
C ASP A 79 3.87 -2.41 18.72
N GLY A 80 4.67 -1.41 18.34
CA GLY A 80 5.85 -0.94 19.10
C GLY A 80 5.47 -0.08 20.32
N ASP A 81 6.46 0.22 21.15
CA ASP A 81 6.31 1.00 22.36
C ASP A 81 6.59 2.50 22.16
N SER A 82 6.87 2.91 20.92
CA SER A 82 7.16 4.29 20.53
C SER A 82 6.31 4.71 19.34
N ASP A 83 6.01 6.00 19.26
CA ASP A 83 5.32 6.59 18.12
C ASP A 83 6.15 6.42 16.84
N VAL A 84 5.48 6.15 15.72
CA VAL A 84 6.08 6.06 14.39
C VAL A 84 5.45 7.11 13.49
N THR A 85 6.28 7.86 12.75
CA THR A 85 5.80 8.86 11.80
C THR A 85 6.16 8.44 10.38
N VAL A 86 5.16 8.27 9.52
CA VAL A 86 5.31 8.11 8.08
C VAL A 86 5.39 9.50 7.47
N THR A 87 6.52 9.85 6.85
CA THR A 87 6.76 11.16 6.24
C THR A 87 6.57 11.17 4.74
N GLY A 88 6.54 10.00 4.11
CA GLY A 88 6.38 9.89 2.68
C GLY A 88 6.12 8.46 2.23
N ALA A 89 5.78 8.34 0.96
CA ALA A 89 5.63 7.05 0.29
C ALA A 89 6.06 7.17 -1.18
N ALA A 90 6.42 6.04 -1.79
CA ALA A 90 6.80 5.96 -3.19
C ALA A 90 6.26 4.67 -3.83
N THR A 91 6.03 4.73 -5.14
CA THR A 91 5.73 3.57 -5.99
C THR A 91 6.34 3.80 -7.38
N SER A 92 6.55 2.73 -8.14
CA SER A 92 7.13 2.82 -9.49
C SER A 92 6.16 3.30 -10.57
N VAL A 93 4.85 3.32 -10.27
CA VAL A 93 3.81 3.58 -11.29
C VAL A 93 3.33 5.04 -11.32
N SER A 94 3.68 5.85 -10.29
CA SER A 94 3.18 7.22 -10.16
C SER A 94 3.99 8.00 -9.10
N PRO A 95 4.14 9.33 -9.22
CA PRO A 95 4.44 10.19 -8.08
C PRO A 95 3.38 9.99 -6.99
N LEU A 96 3.80 9.96 -5.72
CA LEU A 96 2.92 9.63 -4.62
C LEU A 96 3.05 10.65 -3.48
N GLU A 97 1.91 11.04 -2.91
CA GLU A 97 1.82 11.99 -1.81
C GLU A 97 0.91 11.45 -0.70
N LEU A 98 1.19 11.86 0.55
CA LEU A 98 0.27 11.69 1.67
C LEU A 98 -0.79 12.77 1.58
N HIS A 99 -2.06 12.41 1.58
CA HIS A 99 -3.19 13.34 1.54
C HIS A 99 -4.13 13.13 2.71
N GLU A 100 -4.88 14.18 3.03
CA GLU A 100 -5.93 14.18 4.04
C GLU A 100 -7.19 14.89 3.50
N MET A 101 -8.32 14.55 4.09
CA MET A 101 -9.58 15.27 3.85
C MET A 101 -9.82 16.25 4.97
N THR A 102 -10.04 17.53 4.63
CA THR A 102 -10.32 18.60 5.59
C THR A 102 -11.58 19.36 5.23
N MET A 103 -12.21 20.01 6.22
CA MET A 103 -13.31 20.93 5.98
C MET A 103 -12.76 22.33 5.66
N LYS A 104 -13.10 22.84 4.48
CA LYS A 104 -12.81 24.22 4.07
C LYS A 104 -14.08 24.85 3.50
N ASP A 105 -14.48 25.96 4.08
CA ASP A 105 -15.68 26.71 3.66
C ASP A 105 -16.95 25.84 3.58
N GLY A 106 -17.11 24.93 4.55
CA GLY A 106 -18.25 24.00 4.64
C GLY A 106 -18.22 22.84 3.64
N LYS A 107 -17.11 22.62 2.94
CA LYS A 107 -16.92 21.52 1.99
C LYS A 107 -15.71 20.65 2.39
N MET A 108 -15.85 19.35 2.16
CA MET A 108 -14.70 18.45 2.26
C MET A 108 -13.78 18.67 1.07
N VAL A 109 -12.52 18.97 1.35
CA VAL A 109 -11.49 19.15 0.33
C VAL A 109 -10.30 18.25 0.66
N MET A 110 -9.70 17.70 -0.39
CA MET A 110 -8.49 16.89 -0.30
C MET A 110 -7.27 17.81 -0.46
N GLN A 111 -6.28 17.62 0.41
CA GLN A 111 -5.02 18.35 0.34
C GLN A 111 -3.84 17.50 0.77
N ALA A 112 -2.63 17.90 0.37
CA ALA A 112 -1.42 17.25 0.83
C ALA A 112 -1.26 17.42 2.35
N LYS A 113 -1.05 16.30 3.06
CA LYS A 113 -0.88 16.25 4.51
C LYS A 113 0.54 16.66 4.89
N GLN A 114 0.67 17.82 5.51
CA GLN A 114 1.93 18.33 6.00
C GLN A 114 2.36 17.61 7.29
N GLY A 115 3.66 17.34 7.43
CA GLY A 115 4.21 16.70 8.64
C GLY A 115 4.03 15.19 8.72
N GLY A 116 3.39 14.58 7.74
CA GLY A 116 3.21 13.12 7.69
C GLY A 116 2.07 12.60 8.56
N VAL A 117 2.05 11.28 8.75
CA VAL A 117 1.06 10.55 9.56
C VAL A 117 1.76 9.97 10.78
N VAL A 118 1.28 10.34 11.97
CA VAL A 118 1.79 9.82 13.25
C VAL A 118 0.92 8.66 13.71
N ILE A 119 1.52 7.48 13.83
CA ILE A 119 0.88 6.28 14.38
C ILE A 119 1.41 6.11 15.81
N LYS A 120 0.54 6.33 16.80
CA LYS A 120 0.90 6.24 18.22
C LYS A 120 1.35 4.83 18.59
N ALA A 121 2.16 4.72 19.63
CA ALA A 121 2.52 3.43 20.22
C ALA A 121 1.27 2.59 20.54
N LYS A 122 1.32 1.30 20.26
CA LYS A 122 0.21 0.35 20.51
C LYS A 122 -1.13 0.77 19.88
N SER A 123 -1.09 1.44 18.72
CA SER A 123 -2.29 1.92 18.07
C SER A 123 -2.31 1.61 16.56
N THR A 124 -3.43 1.94 15.94
CA THR A 124 -3.63 1.83 14.51
C THR A 124 -4.00 3.17 13.90
N HIS A 125 -3.74 3.33 12.61
CA HIS A 125 -4.16 4.48 11.82
C HIS A 125 -4.74 4.00 10.49
N ALA A 126 -5.99 4.38 10.21
CA ALA A 126 -6.63 4.00 8.96
C ALA A 126 -6.25 4.98 7.83
N LEU A 127 -5.86 4.42 6.70
CA LEU A 127 -5.83 5.10 5.41
C LEU A 127 -7.09 4.68 4.67
N GLU A 128 -8.05 5.60 4.49
CA GLU A 128 -9.40 5.26 4.03
C GLU A 128 -10.01 6.33 3.12
N PRO A 129 -10.97 5.97 2.25
CA PRO A 129 -11.72 6.95 1.48
C PRO A 129 -12.42 7.97 2.39
N GLY A 130 -12.25 9.27 2.10
CA GLY A 130 -12.78 10.33 2.96
C GLY A 130 -11.93 10.70 4.18
N GLY A 131 -10.80 10.03 4.38
CA GLY A 131 -9.82 10.26 5.43
C GLY A 131 -8.41 10.48 4.86
N ASP A 132 -7.41 10.09 5.66
CA ASP A 132 -6.02 10.06 5.19
C ASP A 132 -5.83 8.96 4.14
N HIS A 133 -4.97 9.19 3.14
CA HIS A 133 -4.68 8.23 2.08
C HIS A 133 -3.36 8.50 1.36
N LEU A 134 -2.88 7.51 0.61
CA LEU A 134 -1.74 7.65 -0.28
C LEU A 134 -2.25 7.99 -1.69
N MET A 135 -1.99 9.20 -2.17
CA MET A 135 -2.46 9.67 -3.46
C MET A 135 -1.43 9.42 -4.56
N LEU A 136 -1.82 8.67 -5.58
CA LEU A 136 -1.05 8.45 -6.81
C LEU A 136 -1.43 9.57 -7.80
N MET A 137 -0.51 10.50 -8.08
CA MET A 137 -0.82 11.78 -8.73
C MET A 137 -0.95 11.72 -10.25
N ASN A 138 -0.11 10.97 -10.93
CA ASN A 138 -0.09 10.88 -12.40
C ASN A 138 0.23 9.45 -12.80
N LEU A 139 -0.78 8.65 -13.06
CA LEU A 139 -0.59 7.28 -13.48
C LEU A 139 0.13 7.23 -14.84
N ALA A 140 1.31 6.59 -14.88
CA ALA A 140 2.05 6.34 -16.11
C ALA A 140 1.37 5.30 -17.01
N LYS A 141 0.54 4.45 -16.41
CA LYS A 141 -0.26 3.41 -17.06
C LYS A 141 -1.53 3.14 -16.23
N PRO A 142 -2.57 2.55 -16.82
CA PRO A 142 -3.76 2.10 -16.08
C PRO A 142 -3.38 1.19 -14.91
N VAL A 143 -4.12 1.32 -13.81
CA VAL A 143 -4.14 0.39 -12.68
C VAL A 143 -5.44 -0.38 -12.74
N GLN A 144 -5.36 -1.64 -13.17
CA GLN A 144 -6.52 -2.48 -13.38
C GLN A 144 -6.87 -3.27 -12.12
N ALA A 145 -8.14 -3.64 -11.96
CA ALA A 145 -8.55 -4.52 -10.88
C ALA A 145 -7.79 -5.86 -10.95
N GLY A 146 -7.17 -6.25 -9.83
CA GLY A 146 -6.31 -7.43 -9.73
C GLY A 146 -4.81 -7.12 -9.87
N ASP A 147 -4.42 -5.93 -10.34
CA ASP A 147 -3.00 -5.56 -10.36
C ASP A 147 -2.43 -5.49 -8.95
N GLU A 148 -1.19 -5.91 -8.81
CA GLU A 148 -0.41 -5.76 -7.56
C GLU A 148 0.60 -4.62 -7.72
N LEU A 149 0.55 -3.68 -6.79
CA LEU A 149 1.45 -2.53 -6.75
C LEU A 149 2.31 -2.59 -5.49
N THR A 150 3.62 -2.39 -5.66
CA THR A 150 4.55 -2.26 -4.54
C THR A 150 4.70 -0.81 -4.13
N PHE A 151 4.59 -0.57 -2.84
CA PHE A 151 4.77 0.73 -2.19
C PHE A 151 5.96 0.69 -1.24
N THR A 152 6.65 1.80 -1.09
CA THR A 152 7.69 2.01 -0.09
C THR A 152 7.28 3.17 0.79
N LEU A 153 7.07 2.93 2.08
CA LEU A 153 6.89 3.96 3.09
C LEU A 153 8.25 4.48 3.54
N THR A 154 8.34 5.78 3.79
CA THR A 154 9.51 6.43 4.39
C THR A 154 9.11 6.98 5.75
N PHE A 155 9.93 6.72 6.77
CA PHE A 155 9.69 7.14 8.14
C PHE A 155 10.56 8.33 8.54
N ALA A 156 10.13 9.04 9.59
CA ALA A 156 10.86 10.22 10.09
C ALA A 156 12.29 9.91 10.57
N ASP A 157 12.55 8.66 10.97
CA ASP A 157 13.89 8.18 11.36
C ASP A 157 14.76 7.75 10.17
N GLY A 158 14.28 7.91 8.94
CA GLY A 158 14.99 7.57 7.71
C GLY A 158 14.87 6.11 7.28
N ARG A 159 14.20 5.24 8.05
CA ARG A 159 13.92 3.87 7.63
C ARG A 159 12.90 3.84 6.50
N ASN A 160 12.90 2.75 5.75
CA ASN A 160 11.93 2.47 4.70
C ASN A 160 11.32 1.09 4.91
N GLN A 161 10.07 0.93 4.49
CA GLN A 161 9.36 -0.35 4.53
C GLN A 161 8.54 -0.53 3.26
N GLN A 162 8.64 -1.71 2.66
CA GLN A 162 7.83 -2.06 1.49
C GLN A 162 6.59 -2.84 1.89
N PHE A 163 5.55 -2.69 1.08
CA PHE A 163 4.35 -3.52 1.12
C PHE A 163 3.72 -3.60 -0.27
N THR A 164 2.87 -4.59 -0.48
CA THR A 164 2.13 -4.79 -1.73
C THR A 164 0.64 -4.58 -1.48
N ALA A 165 -0.03 -3.91 -2.42
CA ALA A 165 -1.47 -3.69 -2.38
C ALA A 165 -2.11 -4.14 -3.70
N VAL A 166 -3.27 -4.79 -3.60
CA VAL A 166 -4.05 -5.26 -4.74
C VAL A 166 -5.03 -4.18 -5.19
N ALA A 167 -5.08 -3.91 -6.48
CA ALA A 167 -6.04 -2.98 -7.05
C ALA A 167 -7.46 -3.58 -7.07
N LYS A 168 -8.45 -2.79 -6.62
CA LYS A 168 -9.85 -3.18 -6.56
C LYS A 168 -10.75 -2.15 -7.24
N PRO A 169 -11.87 -2.55 -7.87
CA PRO A 169 -12.89 -1.62 -8.31
C PRO A 169 -13.47 -0.89 -7.09
N PHE A 170 -13.68 0.40 -7.22
CA PHE A 170 -14.33 1.18 -6.16
C PHE A 170 -15.16 2.30 -6.77
N THR A 171 -16.44 2.32 -6.50
CA THR A 171 -17.41 3.30 -7.02
C THR A 171 -17.92 4.28 -5.95
N GLY A 172 -17.39 4.19 -4.72
CA GLY A 172 -17.72 5.11 -3.62
C GLY A 172 -17.04 6.46 -3.74
N ALA A 173 -17.40 7.39 -2.86
CA ALA A 173 -16.95 8.77 -2.69
C ALA A 173 -16.29 9.43 -3.91
N GLN A 174 -17.05 10.29 -4.58
CA GLN A 174 -16.52 11.25 -5.57
C GLN A 174 -15.83 12.37 -4.79
N GLU A 175 -14.55 12.23 -4.53
CA GLU A 175 -13.78 13.25 -3.82
C GLU A 175 -13.44 14.39 -4.77
N SER A 176 -13.78 15.63 -4.38
CA SER A 176 -13.40 16.83 -5.13
C SER A 176 -11.99 17.24 -4.70
N TYR A 177 -11.01 17.11 -5.58
CA TYR A 177 -9.68 17.63 -5.36
C TYR A 177 -9.67 19.17 -5.51
N ALA A 178 -9.23 19.90 -4.49
CA ALA A 178 -8.93 21.32 -4.58
C ALA A 178 -7.43 21.48 -4.86
N PRO A 179 -7.04 21.76 -6.13
CA PRO A 179 -5.63 21.86 -6.47
C PRO A 179 -5.04 23.14 -5.87
N GLY A 180 -4.20 22.98 -4.86
CA GLY A 180 -3.26 24.02 -4.45
C GLY A 180 -2.14 24.23 -5.46
N HIS A 181 -1.82 23.24 -6.28
CA HIS A 181 -0.82 23.28 -7.34
C HIS A 181 -1.19 22.28 -8.46
N GLY A 182 -1.72 22.75 -9.57
CA GLY A 182 -1.80 21.98 -10.81
C GLY A 182 -3.16 22.01 -11.50
N GLN A 183 -3.15 22.51 -12.70
CA GLN A 183 -4.06 22.48 -13.86
C GLN A 183 -5.57 22.31 -13.60
N PRO A 184 -6.38 23.26 -14.09
CA PRO A 184 -7.84 23.13 -14.05
C PRO A 184 -8.31 22.08 -15.04
N MET A 185 -9.14 21.15 -14.56
CA MET A 185 -9.90 20.25 -15.43
C MET A 185 -10.91 21.07 -16.24
N PRO A 186 -11.03 20.87 -17.57
CA PRO A 186 -12.07 21.52 -18.34
C PRO A 186 -13.43 20.99 -17.89
N GLY A 187 -14.26 21.91 -17.38
CA GLY A 187 -15.61 21.61 -16.95
C GLY A 187 -16.49 21.17 -18.12
N THR A 188 -17.09 20.00 -18.01
CA THR A 188 -18.27 19.63 -18.77
C THR A 188 -19.49 20.24 -18.11
N SER A 189 -19.78 21.49 -18.45
CA SER A 189 -21.10 22.08 -18.25
C SER A 189 -22.04 21.52 -19.31
N ALA A 190 -22.77 20.47 -18.97
CA ALA A 190 -23.96 20.09 -19.69
C ALA A 190 -25.17 20.67 -18.92
N THR A 191 -25.56 21.85 -19.24
CA THR A 191 -26.88 22.42 -18.90
C THR A 191 -27.88 21.81 -19.87
N PRO A 192 -28.89 21.06 -19.44
CA PRO A 192 -30.01 20.77 -20.32
C PRO A 192 -30.92 22.00 -20.39
N GLU A 193 -30.86 22.68 -21.53
CA GLU A 193 -31.81 23.72 -21.90
C GLU A 193 -33.20 23.08 -22.08
N MET A 194 -34.09 23.34 -21.14
CA MET A 194 -35.51 23.04 -21.29
C MET A 194 -36.13 24.12 -22.21
N SER A 195 -36.29 23.79 -23.49
CA SER A 195 -37.08 24.54 -24.41
C SER A 195 -38.57 24.42 -24.05
N MET A 196 -39.13 25.43 -23.46
CA MET A 196 -40.59 25.60 -23.35
C MET A 196 -41.10 26.25 -24.62
N SER A 197 -41.84 25.49 -25.41
CA SER A 197 -42.64 26.00 -26.54
C SER A 197 -43.94 26.62 -26.01
N PRO A 198 -44.32 27.84 -26.40
CA PRO A 198 -45.65 28.38 -26.03
C PRO A 198 -46.70 27.84 -26.98
N ALA A 199 -47.78 27.36 -26.42
CA ALA A 199 -49.02 27.07 -27.13
C ALA A 199 -49.79 28.37 -27.45
N SER A 200 -50.24 28.45 -28.71
CA SER A 200 -51.27 29.34 -29.17
C SER A 200 -52.59 28.60 -29.29
#